data_399ec03978b19724f1b82e91908ec16c
#
_entry.id   399ec03978b19724f1b82e91908ec16c
#
_cell.length_a   1.000
_cell.length_b   1.000
_cell.length_c   1.000
_cell.angle_alpha   90.00
_cell.angle_beta   90.00
_cell.angle_gamma   90.00
#
_symmetry.space_group_name_H-M   'P 1'
#
loop_
_entity.id
_entity.type
_entity.pdbx_description
1 polymer ?
#
loop_
_entity_poly.entity_id
_entity_poly.type
_entity_poly.pdbx_seq_one_letter_code
_entity_poly.pdbx_strand_id
1 'polypeptide(L)' 'RADIVRLVATGDLVPAQLVQIKSAIEKGLTESQLVELINNNISAEKMKEIIEIAVLENSMAD' A
#
# COMPACT_ATOMS: atom_id res chain seq x y z
N ARG A 1 3.78 1.91 12.65
CA ARG A 1 4.37 2.65 11.53
C ARG A 1 5.81 2.29 11.30
N ALA A 2 6.54 2.06 12.38
CA ALA A 2 7.91 1.59 12.24
C ALA A 2 7.97 0.27 11.49
N ASP A 3 6.96 -0.57 11.66
CA ASP A 3 6.88 -1.86 10.98
C ASP A 3 6.70 -1.68 9.47
N ILE A 4 5.90 -0.70 9.07
CA ILE A 4 5.70 -0.41 7.65
C ILE A 4 7.01 0.06 7.03
N VAL A 5 7.71 0.97 7.70
CA VAL A 5 8.99 1.47 7.22
C VAL A 5 9.99 0.33 7.08
N ARG A 6 10.02 -0.57 8.06
CA ARG A 6 10.91 -1.72 8.03
C ARG A 6 10.59 -2.65 6.86
N LEU A 7 9.31 -2.94 6.64
CA LEU A 7 8.89 -3.79 5.54
C LEU A 7 9.29 -3.20 4.18
N VAL A 8 9.10 -1.91 4.02
CA VAL A 8 9.49 -1.22 2.78
C VAL A 8 11.01 -1.28 2.61
N ALA A 9 11.76 -1.09 3.69
CA ALA A 9 13.22 -1.07 3.63
C ALA A 9 13.83 -2.43 3.37
N THR A 10 13.18 -3.50 3.84
CA THR A 10 13.72 -4.87 3.73
C THR A 10 13.08 -5.70 2.63
N GLY A 11 11.98 -5.24 2.06
CA GLY A 11 11.29 -5.96 0.99
C GLY A 11 11.98 -5.78 -0.35
N ASP A 12 11.72 -6.71 -1.26
CA ASP A 12 12.27 -6.68 -2.61
C ASP A 12 11.36 -5.88 -3.53
N LEU A 13 11.06 -4.64 -3.13
CA LEU A 13 10.15 -3.79 -3.87
C LEU A 13 10.91 -2.98 -4.91
N VAL A 14 10.37 -2.93 -6.12
CA VAL A 14 10.93 -2.08 -7.17
C VAL A 14 10.44 -0.64 -6.98
N PRO A 15 11.14 0.36 -7.54
CA PRO A 15 10.74 1.77 -7.34
C PRO A 15 9.29 2.06 -7.70
N ALA A 16 8.74 1.43 -8.73
CA ALA A 16 7.34 1.63 -9.13
C ALA A 16 6.38 1.22 -8.01
N GLN A 17 6.71 0.12 -7.31
CA GLN A 17 5.90 -0.33 -6.19
C GLN A 17 6.01 0.64 -5.02
N LEU A 18 7.20 1.16 -4.77
CA LEU A 18 7.41 2.12 -3.67
C LEU A 18 6.59 3.38 -3.89
N VAL A 19 6.50 3.84 -5.14
CA VAL A 19 5.68 5.00 -5.48
C VAL A 19 4.22 4.74 -5.12
N GLN A 20 3.71 3.55 -5.43
CA GLN A 20 2.33 3.21 -5.11
C GLN A 20 2.09 3.15 -3.60
N ILE A 21 3.03 2.59 -2.87
CA ILE A 21 2.92 2.50 -1.41
C ILE A 21 2.92 3.89 -0.78
N LYS A 22 3.77 4.77 -1.27
CA LYS A 22 3.80 6.16 -0.80
C LYS A 22 2.44 6.83 -1.05
N SER A 23 1.89 6.63 -2.24
CA SER A 23 0.58 7.15 -2.59
C SER A 23 -0.51 6.61 -1.65
N ALA A 24 -0.43 5.32 -1.33
CA ALA A 24 -1.38 4.69 -0.42
C ALA A 24 -1.35 5.34 0.96
N ILE A 25 -0.15 5.59 1.47
CA ILE A 25 0.01 6.26 2.76
C ILE A 25 -0.62 7.65 2.72
N GLU A 26 -0.38 8.39 1.66
CA GLU A 26 -0.93 9.73 1.50
C GLU A 26 -2.46 9.73 1.39
N LYS A 27 -3.01 8.67 0.84
CA LYS A 27 -4.46 8.54 0.68
C LYS A 27 -5.14 7.99 1.93
N GLY A 28 -4.39 7.68 2.96
CA GLY A 28 -4.95 7.31 4.26
C GLY A 28 -5.30 5.84 4.43
N LEU A 29 -4.67 4.95 3.69
CA LEU A 29 -4.87 3.52 3.89
C LEU A 29 -4.42 3.11 5.29
N THR A 30 -5.08 2.09 5.84
CA THR A 30 -4.73 1.57 7.16
C THR A 30 -3.44 0.77 7.07
N GLU A 31 -2.84 0.52 8.25
CA GLU A 31 -1.63 -0.30 8.30
C GLU A 31 -1.87 -1.69 7.73
N SER A 32 -3.04 -2.27 8.04
CA SER A 32 -3.40 -3.59 7.50
C SER A 32 -3.41 -3.59 5.98
N GLN A 33 -3.99 -2.56 5.39
CA GLN A 33 -4.05 -2.44 3.94
C GLN A 33 -2.67 -2.28 3.34
N LEU A 34 -1.82 -1.49 3.99
CA LEU A 34 -0.44 -1.30 3.53
C LEU A 34 0.37 -2.59 3.61
N VAL A 35 0.24 -3.31 4.70
CA VAL A 35 0.93 -4.58 4.88
C VAL A 35 0.53 -5.58 3.81
N GLU A 36 -0.75 -5.64 3.47
CA GLU A 36 -1.22 -6.53 2.42
C GLU A 36 -0.59 -6.20 1.07
N LEU A 37 -0.47 -4.93 0.76
CA LEU A 37 0.17 -4.50 -0.49
C LEU A 37 1.63 -4.95 -0.54
N ILE A 38 2.33 -4.82 0.58
CA ILE A 38 3.76 -5.12 0.64
C ILE A 38 4.01 -6.63 0.62
N ASN A 39 3.22 -7.39 1.38
CA ASN A 39 3.48 -8.81 1.60
C ASN A 39 3.02 -9.74 0.47
N ASN A 40 2.12 -9.29 -0.37
CA ASN A 40 1.54 -10.13 -1.40
C ASN A 40 2.28 -10.10 -2.72
N ASN A 41 3.40 -9.42 -2.76
CA ASN A 41 4.25 -9.35 -3.96
C ASN A 41 3.45 -8.98 -5.21
N ILE A 42 2.68 -7.91 -5.08
CA ILE A 42 1.75 -7.46 -6.11
C ILE A 42 2.46 -6.47 -7.05
N SER A 43 2.13 -6.54 -8.34
CA SER A 43 2.70 -5.59 -9.30
C SER A 43 2.23 -4.16 -8.99
N ALA A 44 2.99 -3.18 -9.46
CA ALA A 44 2.65 -1.77 -9.24
C ALA A 44 1.28 -1.42 -9.83
N GLU A 45 0.94 -1.97 -10.99
CA GLU A 45 -0.37 -1.73 -11.59
C GLU A 45 -1.49 -2.27 -10.73
N LYS A 46 -1.31 -3.48 -10.20
CA LYS A 46 -2.30 -4.09 -9.33
C LYS A 46 -2.41 -3.34 -8.03
N MET A 47 -1.30 -2.85 -7.50
CA MET A 47 -1.30 -2.03 -6.30
C MET A 47 -2.17 -0.79 -6.48
N LYS A 48 -2.05 -0.15 -7.64
CA LYS A 48 -2.85 1.04 -7.94
C LYS A 48 -4.34 0.73 -7.87
N GLU A 49 -4.77 -0.39 -8.47
CA GLU A 49 -6.17 -0.81 -8.44
C GLU A 49 -6.64 -1.07 -7.02
N ILE A 50 -5.84 -1.78 -6.25
CA ILE A 50 -6.18 -2.11 -4.87
C ILE A 50 -6.27 -0.84 -4.02
N ILE A 51 -5.37 0.10 -4.23
CA ILE A 51 -5.38 1.36 -3.51
C ILE A 51 -6.66 2.14 -3.80
N GLU A 52 -7.09 2.18 -5.06
CA GLU A 52 -8.31 2.88 -5.44
C GLU A 52 -9.53 2.25 -4.76
N ILE A 53 -9.59 0.93 -4.73
CA ILE A 53 -10.68 0.20 -4.08
C ILE A 53 -10.66 0.47 -2.58
N ALA A 54 -9.48 0.43 -1.98
CA ALA A 54 -9.33 0.67 -0.54
C ALA A 54 -9.77 2.09 -0.16
N VAL A 55 -9.44 3.07 -0.99
CA VAL A 55 -9.87 4.45 -0.75
C VAL A 55 -11.39 4.54 -0.77
N LEU A 56 -12.03 3.88 -1.73
CA LEU A 56 -13.48 3.86 -1.81
C LEU A 56 -14.09 3.19 -0.59
N GLU A 57 -13.55 2.05 -0.19
CA GLU A 57 -14.04 1.33 0.98
C GLU A 57 -13.91 2.18 2.24
N ASN A 58 -12.77 2.84 2.40
CA ASN A 58 -12.52 3.68 3.58
C ASN A 58 -13.48 4.88 3.61
N SER A 59 -13.80 5.44 2.44
CA SER A 59 -14.75 6.51 2.32
C SER A 59 -16.16 6.09 2.71
N MET A 60 -16.52 4.86 2.38
CA MET A 60 -17.86 4.34 2.62
C MET A 60 -18.04 3.77 4.01
N ALA A 61 -16.96 3.57 4.74
CA ALA A 61 -16.99 2.90 6.04
C ALA A 61 -17.50 3.79 7.17
N ASP A 62 -17.68 5.05 6.93
CA ASP A 62 -18.21 5.95 7.97
C ASP A 62 -19.68 5.66 8.26
#